data_f42ac094131802704e3cfba5ddc0720f
#
_entry.id   f42ac094131802704e3cfba5ddc0720f
#
_cell.length_a   1.000
_cell.length_b   1.000
_cell.length_c   1.000
_cell.angle_alpha   90.00
_cell.angle_beta   90.00
_cell.angle_gamma   90.00
#
_symmetry.space_group_name_H-M   'P 1'
#
loop_
_entity.id
_entity.type
_entity.pdbx_description
1 polymer ?
#
loop_
_entity_poly.entity_id
_entity_poly.type
_entity_poly.pdbx_seq_one_letter_code
_entity_poly.pdbx_strand_id
1 'polypeptide(L)'
;DVKRLIDVIQKLRRNLSARAPVFNKALDDRVEKTRFIKPAGVIICEGWFWGAIPEPRSALINPANRLEEEQDHLGIWRSWVNDQIARYKEAFVSDISIYLRAPSLIASREWRKLQEEENLAKNGEDKSNIRLDIEKFLAHFERLVRWIDKELSGRANIEIVLDEYHDIARIEQR
;
A
#
# COMPACT_ATOMS: atom_id res chain seq x y z
N ASP A 1 -6.72 4.15 11.17
CA ASP A 1 -6.52 4.96 12.41
C ASP A 1 -5.08 5.41 12.50
N VAL A 2 -4.78 6.52 11.80
CA VAL A 2 -3.41 7.09 11.67
C VAL A 2 -2.84 7.48 13.04
N LYS A 3 -3.64 8.10 13.90
CA LYS A 3 -3.19 8.54 15.24
C LYS A 3 -2.70 7.36 16.09
N ARG A 4 -3.41 6.25 16.04
CA ARG A 4 -3.03 5.04 16.77
C ARG A 4 -1.76 4.40 16.20
N LEU A 5 -1.59 4.41 14.87
CA LEU A 5 -0.37 3.96 14.22
C LEU A 5 0.83 4.80 14.66
N ILE A 6 0.70 6.12 14.65
CA ILE A 6 1.74 7.06 15.10
C ILE A 6 2.09 6.81 16.57
N ASP A 7 1.10 6.67 17.46
CA ASP A 7 1.32 6.39 18.88
C ASP A 7 2.12 5.10 19.11
N VAL A 8 1.76 4.02 18.39
CA VAL A 8 2.47 2.73 18.49
C VAL A 8 3.93 2.88 18.04
N ILE A 9 4.16 3.48 16.87
CA ILE A 9 5.51 3.68 16.32
C ILE A 9 6.34 4.56 17.26
N GLN A 10 5.80 5.67 17.75
CA GLN A 10 6.50 6.59 18.64
C GLN A 10 6.88 5.94 19.98
N LYS A 11 6.00 5.10 20.57
CA LYS A 11 6.33 4.32 21.77
C LYS A 11 7.49 3.37 21.52
N LEU A 12 7.45 2.61 20.43
CA LEU A 12 8.51 1.68 20.09
C LEU A 12 9.85 2.40 19.82
N ARG A 13 9.83 3.54 19.12
CA ARG A 13 11.04 4.37 18.90
C ARG A 13 11.65 4.92 20.20
N ARG A 14 10.84 5.08 21.23
CA ARG A 14 11.29 5.48 22.60
C ARG A 14 11.66 4.28 23.45
N ASN A 15 11.81 3.10 22.88
CA ASN A 15 12.10 1.86 23.62
C ASN A 15 11.02 1.48 24.65
N LEU A 16 9.76 1.86 24.39
CA LEU A 16 8.61 1.54 25.22
C LEU A 16 7.78 0.43 24.57
N SER A 17 7.13 -0.38 25.39
CA SER A 17 6.15 -1.36 24.89
C SER A 17 4.89 -0.67 24.37
N ALA A 18 4.25 -1.28 23.38
CA ALA A 18 3.01 -0.79 22.79
C ALA A 18 1.96 -1.90 22.63
N ARG A 19 0.71 -1.50 22.47
CA ARG A 19 -0.38 -2.41 22.07
C ARG A 19 -0.89 -2.00 20.69
N ALA A 20 -0.71 -2.87 19.70
CA ALA A 20 -1.21 -2.68 18.35
C ALA A 20 -2.57 -3.37 18.16
N PRO A 21 -3.49 -2.79 17.37
CA PRO A 21 -4.72 -3.46 16.98
C PRO A 21 -4.41 -4.70 16.13
N VAL A 22 -5.31 -5.66 16.17
CA VAL A 22 -5.27 -6.84 15.29
C VAL A 22 -6.44 -6.71 14.32
N PHE A 23 -6.13 -6.79 13.02
CA PHE A 23 -7.11 -6.81 11.95
C PHE A 23 -7.46 -8.24 11.57
N ASN A 24 -8.74 -8.53 11.41
CA ASN A 24 -9.22 -9.80 10.92
C ASN A 24 -9.73 -9.63 9.49
N LYS A 25 -9.02 -10.20 8.54
CA LYS A 25 -9.34 -10.09 7.11
C LYS A 25 -10.69 -10.74 6.74
N ALA A 26 -11.11 -11.77 7.46
CA ALA A 26 -12.40 -12.44 7.21
C ALA A 26 -13.61 -11.60 7.68
N LEU A 27 -13.40 -10.74 8.67
CA LEU A 27 -14.44 -9.83 9.17
C LEU A 27 -14.33 -8.43 8.55
N ASP A 28 -13.28 -8.19 7.78
CA ASP A 28 -12.90 -6.88 7.24
C ASP A 28 -12.89 -5.77 8.31
N ASP A 29 -12.54 -6.12 9.55
CA ASP A 29 -12.52 -5.18 10.67
C ASP A 29 -11.45 -5.57 11.71
N ARG A 30 -11.24 -4.64 12.65
CA ARG A 30 -10.41 -4.87 13.83
C ARG A 30 -11.15 -5.72 14.85
N VAL A 31 -10.42 -6.64 15.48
CA VAL A 31 -10.94 -7.36 16.63
C VAL A 31 -10.62 -6.60 17.92
N GLU A 32 -11.37 -6.86 19.00
CA GLU A 32 -11.12 -6.26 20.33
C GLU A 32 -9.73 -6.62 20.88
N LYS A 33 -9.21 -7.80 20.52
CA LYS A 33 -7.89 -8.27 20.92
C LYS A 33 -6.81 -7.35 20.37
N THR A 34 -5.84 -7.00 21.21
CA THR A 34 -4.65 -6.26 20.82
C THR A 34 -3.41 -7.15 20.94
N ARG A 35 -2.41 -6.91 20.08
CA ARG A 35 -1.10 -7.53 20.18
C ARG A 35 -0.19 -6.67 21.05
N PHE A 36 0.40 -7.26 22.09
CA PHE A 36 1.45 -6.60 22.86
C PHE A 36 2.78 -6.72 22.11
N ILE A 37 3.46 -5.59 21.94
CA ILE A 37 4.74 -5.48 21.24
C ILE A 37 5.76 -4.98 22.25
N LYS A 38 6.81 -5.74 22.45
CA LYS A 38 7.95 -5.34 23.27
C LYS A 38 8.87 -4.39 22.51
N PRO A 39 9.69 -3.59 23.19
CA PRO A 39 10.75 -2.83 22.55
C PRO A 39 11.63 -3.72 21.67
N ALA A 40 12.08 -3.18 20.55
CA ALA A 40 12.92 -3.88 19.59
C ALA A 40 13.96 -2.92 19.01
N GLY A 41 15.15 -3.44 18.68
CA GLY A 41 16.22 -2.66 18.04
C GLY A 41 15.89 -2.25 16.61
N VAL A 42 14.97 -2.97 15.94
CA VAL A 42 14.52 -2.71 14.58
C VAL A 42 12.99 -2.78 14.54
N ILE A 43 12.36 -1.82 13.89
CA ILE A 43 10.93 -1.77 13.62
C ILE A 43 10.75 -1.81 12.10
N ILE A 44 10.18 -2.88 11.59
CA ILE A 44 9.86 -3.02 10.17
C ILE A 44 8.38 -2.66 9.98
N CYS A 45 8.13 -1.65 9.14
CA CYS A 45 6.80 -1.27 8.71
C CYS A 45 6.66 -1.56 7.22
N GLU A 46 5.63 -2.29 6.83
CA GLU A 46 5.41 -2.62 5.44
C GLU A 46 3.96 -2.30 5.03
N GLY A 47 3.76 -1.99 3.76
CA GLY A 47 2.45 -1.74 3.19
C GLY A 47 2.54 -1.15 1.79
N TRP A 48 1.50 -1.35 0.99
CA TRP A 48 1.40 -0.88 -0.40
C TRP A 48 1.65 0.61 -0.56
N PHE A 49 1.22 1.40 0.41
CA PHE A 49 1.26 2.86 0.37
C PHE A 49 2.22 3.43 1.41
N TRP A 50 3.07 2.58 1.98
CA TRP A 50 4.06 3.05 2.93
C TRP A 50 5.06 4.00 2.24
N GLY A 51 5.22 5.19 2.80
CA GLY A 51 6.06 6.23 2.21
C GLY A 51 5.40 7.06 1.10
N ALA A 52 4.11 6.83 0.80
CA ALA A 52 3.38 7.65 -0.15
C ALA A 52 3.35 9.13 0.27
N ILE A 53 3.43 10.01 -0.73
CA ILE A 53 3.25 11.46 -0.57
C ILE A 53 2.09 11.92 -1.46
N PRO A 54 1.42 13.02 -1.13
CA PRO A 54 0.35 13.53 -1.98
C PRO A 54 0.86 13.99 -3.34
N GLU A 55 0.04 13.80 -4.37
CA GLU A 55 0.26 14.37 -5.69
C GLU A 55 0.08 15.89 -5.68
N PRO A 56 0.77 16.62 -6.58
CA PRO A 56 0.44 18.01 -6.84
C PRO A 56 -1.03 18.17 -7.28
N ARG A 57 -1.70 19.22 -6.82
CA ARG A 57 -3.11 19.47 -7.18
C ARG A 57 -3.35 19.49 -8.68
N SER A 58 -2.40 19.97 -9.47
CA SER A 58 -2.47 19.96 -10.94
C SER A 58 -2.56 18.57 -11.55
N ALA A 59 -1.95 17.56 -10.92
CA ALA A 59 -2.02 16.17 -11.39
C ALA A 59 -3.41 15.55 -11.17
N LEU A 60 -4.21 16.10 -10.25
CA LEU A 60 -5.57 15.62 -9.95
C LEU A 60 -6.64 16.14 -10.93
N ILE A 61 -6.29 17.06 -11.84
CA ILE A 61 -7.25 17.64 -12.79
C ILE A 61 -7.79 16.55 -13.73
N ASN A 62 -6.88 15.74 -14.27
CA ASN A 62 -7.24 14.69 -15.23
C ASN A 62 -7.43 13.33 -14.53
N PRO A 63 -8.41 12.52 -14.94
CA PRO A 63 -8.56 11.15 -14.47
C PRO A 63 -7.33 10.31 -14.87
N ALA A 64 -6.93 9.39 -13.99
CA ALA A 64 -5.80 8.49 -14.24
C ALA A 64 -6.21 7.25 -15.05
N ASN A 65 -7.49 6.91 -15.04
CA ASN A 65 -8.06 5.75 -15.73
C ASN A 65 -9.56 5.94 -15.98
N ARG A 66 -10.16 4.97 -16.67
CA ARG A 66 -11.57 4.97 -17.02
C ARG A 66 -12.49 4.99 -15.80
N LEU A 67 -12.12 4.34 -14.70
CA LEU A 67 -12.92 4.33 -13.48
C LEU A 67 -13.05 5.75 -12.90
N GLU A 68 -11.95 6.50 -12.82
CA GLU A 68 -12.00 7.90 -12.38
C GLU A 68 -12.77 8.79 -13.35
N GLU A 69 -12.65 8.54 -14.66
CA GLU A 69 -13.38 9.29 -15.68
C GLU A 69 -14.89 9.09 -15.55
N GLU A 70 -15.35 7.88 -15.32
CA GLU A 70 -16.78 7.54 -15.25
C GLU A 70 -17.38 7.82 -13.87
N GLN A 71 -16.66 7.58 -12.77
CA GLN A 71 -17.22 7.62 -11.42
C GLN A 71 -16.73 8.78 -10.56
N ASP A 72 -15.66 9.45 -10.94
CA ASP A 72 -15.09 10.60 -10.25
C ASP A 72 -14.78 11.76 -11.19
N HIS A 73 -15.66 12.03 -12.16
CA HIS A 73 -15.47 13.07 -13.17
C HIS A 73 -15.22 14.47 -12.58
N LEU A 74 -15.75 14.76 -11.39
CA LEU A 74 -15.51 16.01 -10.65
C LEU A 74 -14.23 15.99 -9.82
N GLY A 75 -13.53 14.86 -9.71
CA GLY A 75 -12.30 14.74 -8.94
C GLY A 75 -12.44 14.81 -7.43
N ILE A 76 -13.65 14.59 -6.91
CA ILE A 76 -13.95 14.70 -5.47
C ILE A 76 -13.25 13.58 -4.70
N TRP A 77 -13.40 12.35 -5.16
CA TRP A 77 -12.83 11.18 -4.53
C TRP A 77 -11.29 11.21 -4.58
N ARG A 78 -10.68 11.38 -5.77
CA ARG A 78 -9.22 11.41 -5.89
C ARG A 78 -8.59 12.57 -5.10
N SER A 79 -9.28 13.72 -5.02
CA SER A 79 -8.82 14.84 -4.18
C SER A 79 -8.88 14.50 -2.70
N TRP A 80 -9.96 13.86 -2.25
CA TRP A 80 -10.11 13.42 -0.87
C TRP A 80 -9.04 12.39 -0.47
N VAL A 81 -8.79 11.39 -1.32
CA VAL A 81 -7.73 10.38 -1.10
C VAL A 81 -6.38 11.07 -0.97
N ASN A 82 -6.06 11.99 -1.87
CA ASN A 82 -4.81 12.75 -1.84
C ASN A 82 -4.64 13.55 -0.53
N ASP A 83 -5.70 14.15 -0.02
CA ASP A 83 -5.70 14.85 1.27
C ASP A 83 -5.52 13.88 2.46
N GLN A 84 -6.05 12.65 2.36
CA GLN A 84 -5.78 11.64 3.37
C GLN A 84 -4.31 11.21 3.36
N ILE A 85 -3.67 11.04 2.19
CA ILE A 85 -2.24 10.72 2.10
C ILE A 85 -1.39 11.77 2.82
N ALA A 86 -1.72 13.05 2.72
CA ALA A 86 -1.02 14.11 3.44
C ALA A 86 -1.02 13.91 4.98
N ARG A 87 -2.07 13.30 5.53
CA ARG A 87 -2.18 13.03 6.99
C ARG A 87 -1.31 11.87 7.45
N TYR A 88 -0.88 10.99 6.53
CA TYR A 88 0.00 9.87 6.86
C TYR A 88 1.47 10.26 6.91
N LYS A 89 1.83 11.48 6.52
CA LYS A 89 3.23 11.93 6.45
C LYS A 89 4.02 11.66 7.74
N GLU A 90 3.41 11.89 8.90
CA GLU A 90 4.06 11.65 10.20
C GLU A 90 4.20 10.15 10.52
N ALA A 91 3.29 9.31 10.04
CA ALA A 91 3.34 7.86 10.22
C ALA A 91 4.40 7.21 9.33
N PHE A 92 4.67 7.80 8.15
CA PHE A 92 5.57 7.24 7.14
C PHE A 92 7.04 7.65 7.31
N VAL A 93 7.40 8.22 8.46
CA VAL A 93 8.80 8.54 8.76
C VAL A 93 9.55 7.25 9.09
N SER A 94 10.56 6.93 8.28
CA SER A 94 11.48 5.81 8.47
C SER A 94 12.93 6.28 8.41
N ASP A 95 13.81 5.59 9.14
CA ASP A 95 15.24 5.88 9.13
C ASP A 95 15.87 5.34 7.84
N ILE A 96 15.34 4.20 7.33
CA ILE A 96 15.70 3.58 6.06
C ILE A 96 14.40 3.21 5.35
N SER A 97 14.28 3.62 4.09
CA SER A 97 13.19 3.25 3.21
C SER A 97 13.67 2.25 2.15
N ILE A 98 12.93 1.16 2.01
CA ILE A 98 13.17 0.13 1.00
C ILE A 98 11.95 0.09 0.09
N TYR A 99 12.16 0.28 -1.20
CA TYR A 99 11.11 0.18 -2.20
C TYR A 99 11.26 -1.12 -3.00
N LEU A 100 10.26 -1.99 -2.88
CA LEU A 100 10.14 -3.20 -3.71
C LEU A 100 9.37 -2.81 -4.97
N ARG A 101 10.08 -2.74 -6.08
CA ARG A 101 9.53 -2.32 -7.36
C ARG A 101 9.18 -3.51 -8.22
N ALA A 102 7.91 -3.65 -8.57
CA ALA A 102 7.47 -4.61 -9.58
C ALA A 102 7.98 -4.19 -10.99
N PRO A 103 8.21 -5.14 -11.90
CA PRO A 103 8.71 -4.83 -13.25
C PRO A 103 7.71 -3.98 -14.06
N SER A 104 6.42 -4.12 -13.79
CA SER A 104 5.36 -3.33 -14.42
C SER A 104 4.05 -3.38 -13.62
N LEU A 105 3.12 -2.46 -13.90
CA LEU A 105 1.76 -2.53 -13.38
C LEU A 105 1.02 -3.78 -13.87
N ILE A 106 1.33 -4.28 -15.05
CA ILE A 106 0.75 -5.51 -15.59
C ILE A 106 1.18 -6.68 -14.74
N ALA A 107 2.48 -6.82 -14.43
CA ALA A 107 2.98 -7.87 -13.55
C ALA A 107 2.33 -7.82 -12.16
N SER A 108 2.23 -6.63 -11.56
CA SER A 108 1.56 -6.45 -10.26
C SER A 108 0.09 -6.90 -10.29
N ARG A 109 -0.62 -6.64 -11.40
CA ARG A 109 -2.01 -7.08 -11.59
C ARG A 109 -2.12 -8.60 -11.71
N GLU A 110 -1.26 -9.22 -12.52
CA GLU A 110 -1.25 -10.68 -12.68
C GLU A 110 -0.87 -11.39 -11.38
N TRP A 111 0.10 -10.87 -10.62
CA TRP A 111 0.45 -11.39 -9.31
C TRP A 111 -0.70 -11.30 -8.31
N ARG A 112 -1.41 -10.18 -8.30
CA ARG A 112 -2.57 -10.04 -7.43
C ARG A 112 -3.70 -10.99 -7.80
N LYS A 113 -3.95 -11.15 -9.10
CA LYS A 113 -4.94 -12.09 -9.60
C LYS A 113 -4.58 -13.53 -9.19
N LEU A 114 -3.34 -13.95 -9.41
CA LEU A 114 -2.88 -15.28 -9.01
C LEU A 114 -3.04 -15.50 -7.49
N GLN A 115 -2.69 -14.52 -6.68
CA GLN A 115 -2.87 -14.58 -5.23
C GLN A 115 -4.34 -14.79 -4.82
N GLU A 116 -5.27 -14.09 -5.46
CA GLU A 116 -6.70 -14.25 -5.16
C GLU A 116 -7.22 -15.61 -5.63
N GLU A 117 -6.81 -16.07 -6.82
CA GLU A 117 -7.15 -17.40 -7.32
C GLU A 117 -6.66 -18.52 -6.38
N GLU A 118 -5.45 -18.39 -5.83
CA GLU A 118 -4.92 -19.33 -4.84
C GLU A 118 -5.69 -19.28 -3.52
N ASN A 119 -6.05 -18.09 -3.04
CA ASN A 119 -6.82 -17.92 -1.81
C ASN A 119 -8.21 -18.57 -1.91
N LEU A 120 -8.87 -18.42 -3.06
CA LEU A 120 -10.18 -19.01 -3.29
C LEU A 120 -10.10 -20.54 -3.48
N ALA A 121 -9.04 -21.02 -4.15
CA ALA A 121 -8.81 -22.45 -4.25
C ALA A 121 -8.63 -23.11 -2.87
N LYS A 122 -7.99 -22.41 -1.92
CA LYS A 122 -7.83 -22.87 -0.54
C LYS A 122 -9.15 -22.87 0.24
N ASN A 123 -10.06 -21.95 -0.09
CA ASN A 123 -11.34 -21.80 0.60
C ASN A 123 -12.50 -22.59 -0.06
N GLY A 124 -12.26 -23.21 -1.22
CA GLY A 124 -13.28 -23.97 -1.97
C GLY A 124 -14.35 -23.10 -2.65
N GLU A 125 -14.04 -21.83 -2.90
CA GLU A 125 -14.97 -20.86 -3.52
C GLU A 125 -14.84 -20.84 -5.05
N ASP A 126 -15.93 -20.44 -5.76
CA ASP A 126 -16.00 -20.38 -7.22
C ASP A 126 -15.18 -19.22 -7.79
N LYS A 127 -14.39 -19.50 -8.80
CA LYS A 127 -13.45 -18.57 -9.44
C LYS A 127 -14.07 -17.69 -10.55
N SER A 128 -15.33 -17.92 -10.93
CA SER A 128 -15.90 -17.36 -12.17
C SER A 128 -16.08 -15.84 -12.19
N ASN A 129 -16.24 -15.19 -11.01
CA ASN A 129 -16.49 -13.75 -10.90
C ASN A 129 -15.28 -12.89 -10.48
N ILE A 130 -14.14 -13.51 -10.19
CA ILE A 130 -12.98 -12.87 -9.58
C ILE A 130 -12.31 -11.83 -10.48
N ARG A 131 -12.21 -12.13 -11.77
CA ARG A 131 -11.41 -11.33 -12.70
C ARG A 131 -11.91 -9.90 -12.85
N LEU A 132 -13.23 -9.73 -12.95
CA LEU A 132 -13.86 -8.41 -13.10
C LEU A 132 -13.75 -7.58 -11.81
N ASP A 133 -13.88 -8.23 -10.64
CA ASP A 133 -13.78 -7.57 -9.36
C ASP A 133 -12.35 -7.12 -9.04
N ILE A 134 -11.34 -7.94 -9.40
CA ILE A 134 -9.93 -7.59 -9.20
C ILE A 134 -9.51 -6.41 -10.09
N GLU A 135 -9.87 -6.41 -11.37
CA GLU A 135 -9.54 -5.30 -12.27
C GLU A 135 -10.17 -3.98 -11.79
N LYS A 136 -11.43 -4.03 -11.39
CA LYS A 136 -12.12 -2.87 -10.81
C LYS A 136 -11.48 -2.44 -9.49
N PHE A 137 -11.17 -3.38 -8.61
CA PHE A 137 -10.48 -3.12 -7.35
C PHE A 137 -9.14 -2.44 -7.59
N LEU A 138 -8.31 -2.96 -8.48
CA LEU A 138 -6.99 -2.39 -8.77
C LEU A 138 -7.07 -1.03 -9.45
N ALA A 139 -8.11 -0.77 -10.24
CA ALA A 139 -8.33 0.54 -10.87
C ALA A 139 -8.52 1.66 -9.84
N HIS A 140 -9.07 1.38 -8.64
CA HIS A 140 -9.18 2.35 -7.55
C HIS A 140 -7.82 2.81 -7.01
N PHE A 141 -6.80 1.97 -7.12
CA PHE A 141 -5.46 2.23 -6.59
C PHE A 141 -4.45 2.64 -7.65
N GLU A 142 -4.80 2.53 -8.93
CA GLU A 142 -3.86 2.71 -10.05
C GLU A 142 -3.16 4.07 -10.03
N ARG A 143 -3.89 5.15 -9.79
CA ARG A 143 -3.32 6.50 -9.64
C ARG A 143 -2.22 6.52 -8.60
N LEU A 144 -2.54 6.03 -7.40
CA LEU A 144 -1.63 6.05 -6.28
C LEU A 144 -0.41 5.16 -6.51
N VAL A 145 -0.59 3.98 -7.10
CA VAL A 145 0.51 3.07 -7.43
C VAL A 145 1.46 3.70 -8.44
N ARG A 146 0.95 4.33 -9.51
CA ARG A 146 1.76 5.03 -10.51
C ARG A 146 2.55 6.20 -9.90
N TRP A 147 1.90 6.94 -9.00
CA TRP A 147 2.53 8.06 -8.31
C TRP A 147 3.64 7.60 -7.37
N ILE A 148 3.38 6.55 -6.58
CA ILE A 148 4.36 5.95 -5.68
C ILE A 148 5.56 5.42 -6.46
N ASP A 149 5.34 4.70 -7.56
CA ASP A 149 6.42 4.17 -8.40
C ASP A 149 7.33 5.31 -8.89
N LYS A 150 6.73 6.39 -9.39
CA LYS A 150 7.47 7.57 -9.84
C LYS A 150 8.28 8.23 -8.73
N GLU A 151 7.69 8.39 -7.53
CA GLU A 151 8.29 9.16 -6.45
C GLU A 151 9.28 8.34 -5.60
N LEU A 152 8.94 7.08 -5.29
CA LEU A 152 9.81 6.24 -4.46
C LEU A 152 11.01 5.71 -5.23
N SER A 153 10.89 5.43 -6.52
CA SER A 153 12.03 5.03 -7.37
C SER A 153 13.17 6.04 -7.36
N GLY A 154 12.88 7.33 -7.13
CA GLY A 154 13.92 8.37 -7.00
C GLY A 154 14.34 8.69 -5.57
N ARG A 155 13.60 8.25 -4.56
CA ARG A 155 13.68 8.76 -3.18
C ARG A 155 13.97 7.70 -2.11
N ALA A 156 13.69 6.44 -2.38
CA ALA A 156 13.99 5.36 -1.45
C ALA A 156 15.51 5.20 -1.25
N ASN A 157 15.94 4.87 -0.03
CA ASN A 157 17.35 4.58 0.26
C ASN A 157 17.82 3.33 -0.46
N ILE A 158 16.94 2.34 -0.57
CA ILE A 158 17.21 1.09 -1.28
C ILE A 158 16.03 0.81 -2.20
N GLU A 159 16.32 0.59 -3.47
CA GLU A 159 15.35 0.11 -4.46
C GLU A 159 15.69 -1.32 -4.85
N ILE A 160 14.76 -2.23 -4.66
CA ILE A 160 14.86 -3.63 -5.05
C ILE A 160 13.89 -3.84 -6.21
N VAL A 161 14.43 -4.00 -7.41
CA VAL A 161 13.65 -4.27 -8.61
C VAL A 161 13.44 -5.77 -8.73
N LEU A 162 12.20 -6.20 -8.85
CA LEU A 162 11.82 -7.58 -9.07
C LEU A 162 11.66 -7.86 -10.57
N ASP A 163 11.87 -9.10 -10.96
CA ASP A 163 11.50 -9.60 -12.27
C ASP A 163 10.07 -10.19 -12.30
N GLU A 164 9.66 -10.74 -13.43
CA GLU A 164 8.33 -11.32 -13.61
C GLU A 164 8.09 -12.59 -12.77
N TYR A 165 9.16 -13.23 -12.27
CA TYR A 165 9.13 -14.43 -11.44
C TYR A 165 9.20 -14.15 -9.94
N HIS A 166 9.13 -12.89 -9.52
CA HIS A 166 9.33 -12.39 -8.15
C HIS A 166 10.79 -12.51 -7.65
N ASP A 167 11.74 -12.81 -8.53
CA ASP A 167 13.14 -12.82 -8.16
C ASP A 167 13.74 -11.41 -8.18
N ILE A 168 14.83 -11.21 -7.45
CA ILE A 168 15.53 -9.94 -7.41
C ILE A 168 16.34 -9.77 -8.69
N ALA A 169 15.90 -8.89 -9.57
CA ALA A 169 16.62 -8.53 -10.78
C ALA A 169 17.76 -7.54 -10.51
N ARG A 170 17.57 -6.58 -9.59
CA ARG A 170 18.54 -5.53 -9.30
C ARG A 170 18.29 -4.92 -7.91
N ILE A 171 19.38 -4.52 -7.25
CA ILE A 171 19.35 -3.72 -6.02
C ILE A 171 20.15 -2.45 -6.26
N GLU A 172 19.52 -1.30 -5.99
CA GLU A 172 20.16 0.01 -6.03
C GLU A 172 20.14 0.63 -4.64
N GLN A 173 21.28 1.11 -4.17
CA GLN A 173 21.42 1.82 -2.90
C GLN A 173 21.80 3.27 -3.19
N ARG A 174 21.17 4.21 -2.49
CA ARG A 174 21.39 5.66 -2.60
C ARG A 174 21.84 6.25 -1.29
#